data_c3477443d36f205420ba0c3c431a8be9
#
_entry.id   c3477443d36f205420ba0c3c431a8be9
#
_cell.length_a   1.000
_cell.length_b   1.000
_cell.length_c   1.000
_cell.angle_alpha   90.00
_cell.angle_beta   90.00
_cell.angle_gamma   90.00
#
_symmetry.space_group_name_H-M   'P 1'
#
loop_
_entity.id
_entity.type
_entity.pdbx_description
1 polymer ?
#
loop_
_entity_poly.entity_id
_entity_poly.type
_entity_poly.pdbx_seq_one_letter_code
_entity_poly.pdbx_strand_id
1 'polypeptide(L)'
;GAIAAIKARHMTAGEGEFLGLDREEARRRMIAGRTLIEDIIGAPVAGFVAPAWLYGPGARTALADVGFALAEDHMRVWAPDSGVVLARGPVITWASRSRGRIASSLVFSALARHALAGLGVVRVAVHPGDVTVPSLLTSIDRTIGRLLQSHQAGRYADLLFDRDRKKYATHCG
;
A
#
# COMPACT_ATOMS: atom_id res chain seq x y z
N GLY A 1 -12.28 3.38 20.10
CA GLY A 1 -13.38 2.73 20.80
C GLY A 1 -13.38 1.22 20.65
N ALA A 2 -14.14 0.49 21.49
CA ALA A 2 -14.16 -0.98 21.54
C ALA A 2 -14.47 -1.66 20.18
N ILE A 3 -15.36 -1.09 19.37
CA ILE A 3 -15.72 -1.60 18.03
C ILE A 3 -14.52 -1.56 17.07
N ALA A 4 -13.70 -0.50 17.12
CA ALA A 4 -12.50 -0.39 16.31
C ALA A 4 -11.43 -1.43 16.72
N ALA A 5 -11.29 -1.68 18.03
CA ALA A 5 -10.39 -2.71 18.55
C ALA A 5 -10.83 -4.13 18.18
N ILE A 6 -12.14 -4.41 18.23
CA ILE A 6 -12.72 -5.70 17.79
C ILE A 6 -12.51 -5.90 16.29
N LYS A 7 -12.75 -4.87 15.48
CA LYS A 7 -12.55 -4.90 14.03
C LYS A 7 -11.08 -5.12 13.65
N ALA A 8 -10.16 -4.43 14.33
CA ALA A 8 -8.72 -4.61 14.16
C ALA A 8 -8.29 -6.04 14.51
N ARG A 9 -8.76 -6.58 15.63
CA ARG A 9 -8.37 -7.91 16.12
C ARG A 9 -8.90 -9.07 15.28
N HIS A 10 -10.13 -8.97 14.75
CA HIS A 10 -10.76 -10.05 13.98
C HIS A 10 -10.49 -9.98 12.47
N MET A 11 -10.37 -8.79 11.90
CA MET A 11 -10.13 -8.63 10.45
C MET A 11 -8.65 -8.72 10.07
N THR A 12 -7.74 -8.31 10.94
CA THR A 12 -6.32 -8.10 10.61
C THR A 12 -5.36 -8.94 11.44
N ALA A 13 -5.88 -9.84 12.31
CA ALA A 13 -5.07 -10.62 13.25
C ALA A 13 -4.09 -9.75 14.09
N GLY A 14 -4.51 -8.54 14.45
CA GLY A 14 -3.72 -7.58 15.22
C GLY A 14 -2.98 -6.52 14.37
N GLU A 15 -3.05 -6.59 13.04
CA GLU A 15 -2.34 -5.65 12.15
C GLU A 15 -3.01 -4.27 12.01
N GLY A 16 -4.15 -4.02 12.64
CA GLY A 16 -4.85 -2.73 12.60
C GLY A 16 -4.32 -1.71 13.60
N GLU A 17 -3.03 -1.66 13.86
CA GLU A 17 -2.40 -0.84 14.90
C GLU A 17 -2.70 0.65 14.75
N PHE A 18 -2.76 1.18 13.52
CA PHE A 18 -3.02 2.59 13.25
C PHE A 18 -4.51 2.96 13.18
N LEU A 19 -5.42 1.98 13.32
CA LEU A 19 -6.86 2.24 13.20
C LEU A 19 -7.43 3.01 14.42
N GLY A 20 -6.94 2.71 15.62
CA GLY A 20 -7.45 3.27 16.87
C GLY A 20 -6.58 4.35 17.51
N LEU A 21 -5.48 4.74 16.88
CA LEU A 21 -4.57 5.74 17.42
C LEU A 21 -5.14 7.15 17.29
N ASP A 22 -4.89 7.99 18.29
CA ASP A 22 -5.02 9.43 18.16
C ASP A 22 -3.89 10.01 17.28
N ARG A 23 -3.98 11.31 16.98
CA ARG A 23 -3.02 11.99 16.11
C ARG A 23 -1.59 11.98 16.66
N GLU A 24 -1.42 12.24 17.94
CA GLU A 24 -0.10 12.40 18.54
C GLU A 24 0.62 11.05 18.66
N GLU A 25 -0.08 10.01 19.09
CA GLU A 25 0.50 8.67 19.15
C GLU A 25 0.79 8.09 17.76
N ALA A 26 -0.09 8.33 16.79
CA ALA A 26 0.17 7.94 15.41
C ALA A 26 1.42 8.66 14.85
N ARG A 27 1.53 9.98 15.08
CA ARG A 27 2.69 10.78 14.69
C ARG A 27 3.98 10.26 15.31
N ARG A 28 3.97 10.01 16.61
CA ARG A 28 5.12 9.50 17.36
C ARG A 28 5.63 8.17 16.77
N ARG A 29 4.72 7.22 16.52
CA ARG A 29 5.07 5.91 15.92
C ARG A 29 5.58 6.04 14.50
N MET A 30 4.97 6.87 13.68
CA MET A 30 5.41 7.12 12.31
C MET A 30 6.82 7.73 12.27
N ILE A 31 7.11 8.71 13.14
CA ILE A 31 8.44 9.32 13.24
C ILE A 31 9.46 8.26 13.69
N ALA A 32 9.18 7.51 14.74
CA ALA A 32 10.09 6.49 15.25
C ALA A 32 10.40 5.43 14.18
N GLY A 33 9.36 4.94 13.47
CA GLY A 33 9.54 3.99 12.38
C GLY A 33 10.33 4.58 11.20
N ARG A 34 10.05 5.83 10.82
CA ARG A 34 10.80 6.52 9.76
C ARG A 34 12.27 6.65 10.12
N THR A 35 12.58 7.18 11.29
CA THR A 35 13.97 7.35 11.76
C THR A 35 14.71 6.01 11.76
N LEU A 36 14.10 4.96 12.32
CA LEU A 36 14.71 3.62 12.33
C LEU A 36 15.05 3.11 10.93
N ILE A 37 14.15 3.26 9.97
CA ILE A 37 14.38 2.79 8.60
C ILE A 37 15.43 3.67 7.91
N GLU A 38 15.36 4.99 8.05
CA GLU A 38 16.33 5.93 7.48
C GLU A 38 17.76 5.68 8.03
N ASP A 39 17.89 5.38 9.31
CA ASP A 39 19.17 4.98 9.94
C ASP A 39 19.74 3.69 9.35
N ILE A 40 18.87 2.71 9.04
CA ILE A 40 19.28 1.41 8.47
C ILE A 40 19.70 1.56 7.01
N ILE A 41 18.91 2.29 6.20
CA ILE A 41 19.13 2.36 4.74
C ILE A 41 20.02 3.51 4.30
N GLY A 42 20.30 4.48 5.17
CA GLY A 42 21.11 5.67 4.87
C GLY A 42 20.47 6.63 3.86
N ALA A 43 19.14 6.59 3.70
CA ALA A 43 18.40 7.38 2.73
C ALA A 43 17.01 7.77 3.23
N PRO A 44 16.41 8.89 2.77
CA PRO A 44 15.07 9.30 3.16
C PRO A 44 14.01 8.28 2.74
N VAL A 45 13.04 8.02 3.63
CA VAL A 45 11.85 7.21 3.36
C VAL A 45 10.80 8.06 2.63
N ALA A 46 10.38 7.61 1.45
CA ALA A 46 9.44 8.35 0.62
C ALA A 46 7.99 8.34 1.14
N GLY A 47 7.58 7.29 1.84
CA GLY A 47 6.17 7.16 2.20
C GLY A 47 5.89 6.16 3.31
N PHE A 48 4.62 6.06 3.64
CA PHE A 48 4.10 5.21 4.70
C PHE A 48 2.91 4.37 4.23
N VAL A 49 2.93 3.10 4.56
CA VAL A 49 1.81 2.18 4.39
C VAL A 49 1.42 1.62 5.75
N ALA A 50 0.20 1.90 6.21
CA ALA A 50 -0.27 1.34 7.47
C ALA A 50 -0.43 -0.17 7.37
N PRO A 51 -0.13 -0.94 8.44
CA PRO A 51 -0.41 -2.36 8.49
C PRO A 51 -1.86 -2.65 8.07
N ALA A 52 -2.05 -3.67 7.23
CA ALA A 52 -3.32 -4.01 6.59
C ALA A 52 -4.00 -2.84 5.84
N TRP A 53 -3.28 -1.79 5.45
CA TRP A 53 -3.78 -0.55 4.81
C TRP A 53 -4.85 0.20 5.62
N LEU A 54 -4.89 0.00 6.94
CA LEU A 54 -5.93 0.55 7.82
C LEU A 54 -5.45 1.79 8.56
N TYR A 55 -6.10 2.91 8.25
CA TYR A 55 -5.85 4.21 8.88
C TYR A 55 -7.08 4.66 9.67
N GLY A 56 -6.89 4.97 10.94
CA GLY A 56 -7.85 5.76 11.70
C GLY A 56 -7.77 7.26 11.38
N PRO A 57 -8.72 8.05 11.87
CA PRO A 57 -8.71 9.51 11.66
C PRO A 57 -7.41 10.17 12.15
N GLY A 58 -6.92 9.80 13.33
CA GLY A 58 -5.67 10.32 13.88
C GLY A 58 -4.45 10.00 13.01
N ALA A 59 -4.35 8.75 12.53
CA ALA A 59 -3.27 8.35 11.64
C ALA A 59 -3.29 9.09 10.29
N ARG A 60 -4.47 9.32 9.71
CA ARG A 60 -4.59 10.09 8.45
C ARG A 60 -4.13 11.53 8.61
N THR A 61 -4.44 12.16 9.72
CA THR A 61 -4.00 13.54 10.02
C THR A 61 -2.48 13.58 10.26
N ALA A 62 -1.94 12.61 10.99
CA ALA A 62 -0.52 12.54 11.31
C ALA A 62 0.38 12.36 10.07
N LEU A 63 -0.11 11.75 8.98
CA LEU A 63 0.68 11.57 7.75
C LEU A 63 1.23 12.87 7.19
N ALA A 64 0.42 13.93 7.13
CA ALA A 64 0.84 15.25 6.65
C ALA A 64 1.84 15.90 7.62
N ASP A 65 1.61 15.76 8.93
CA ASP A 65 2.50 16.32 9.97
C ASP A 65 3.90 15.72 9.95
N VAL A 66 4.01 14.43 9.61
CA VAL A 66 5.30 13.73 9.54
C VAL A 66 6.04 14.06 8.24
N GLY A 67 5.34 14.55 7.22
CA GLY A 67 5.94 14.96 5.96
C GLY A 67 6.29 13.80 5.02
N PHE A 68 5.54 12.69 5.07
CA PHE A 68 5.65 11.66 4.05
C PHE A 68 5.19 12.19 2.69
N ALA A 69 5.98 11.95 1.65
CA ALA A 69 5.64 12.37 0.30
C ALA A 69 4.49 11.54 -0.30
N LEU A 70 4.32 10.31 0.15
CA LEU A 70 3.21 9.44 -0.27
C LEU A 70 2.70 8.54 0.86
N ALA A 71 1.45 8.13 0.73
CA ALA A 71 0.81 7.10 1.54
C ALA A 71 -0.07 6.21 0.67
N GLU A 72 -0.36 5.01 1.13
CA GLU A 72 -1.14 4.01 0.40
C GLU A 72 -2.25 3.42 1.26
N ASP A 73 -3.44 3.27 0.68
CA ASP A 73 -4.50 2.41 1.18
C ASP A 73 -4.91 1.37 0.11
N HIS A 74 -5.90 0.53 0.40
CA HIS A 74 -6.35 -0.52 -0.53
C HIS A 74 -6.71 -0.01 -1.93
N MET A 75 -7.15 1.25 -2.07
CA MET A 75 -7.74 1.76 -3.30
C MET A 75 -6.91 2.85 -3.98
N ARG A 76 -5.90 3.39 -3.30
CA ARG A 76 -5.13 4.52 -3.84
C ARG A 76 -3.75 4.68 -3.21
N VAL A 77 -2.87 5.36 -3.96
CA VAL A 77 -1.68 6.03 -3.47
C VAL A 77 -1.92 7.52 -3.57
N TRP A 78 -1.58 8.29 -2.54
CA TRP A 78 -1.79 9.75 -2.52
C TRP A 78 -0.64 10.48 -1.84
N ALA A 79 -0.52 11.78 -2.12
CA ALA A 79 0.38 12.69 -1.41
C ALA A 79 -0.38 13.27 -0.19
N PRO A 80 0.06 13.00 1.05
CA PRO A 80 -0.66 13.40 2.26
C PRO A 80 -0.76 14.91 2.45
N ASP A 81 0.22 15.68 1.99
CA ASP A 81 0.30 17.14 2.08
C ASP A 81 -0.80 17.85 1.27
N SER A 82 -1.04 17.37 0.07
CA SER A 82 -1.95 17.99 -0.91
C SER A 82 -3.23 17.20 -1.15
N GLY A 83 -3.32 15.96 -0.67
CA GLY A 83 -4.42 15.05 -0.97
C GLY A 83 -4.46 14.56 -2.43
N VAL A 84 -3.48 14.92 -3.26
CA VAL A 84 -3.40 14.52 -4.67
C VAL A 84 -3.27 13.01 -4.77
N VAL A 85 -4.15 12.39 -5.56
CA VAL A 85 -4.10 10.96 -5.83
C VAL A 85 -3.12 10.67 -6.96
N LEU A 86 -2.10 9.86 -6.66
CA LEU A 86 -1.02 9.48 -7.56
C LEU A 86 -1.37 8.22 -8.36
N ALA A 87 -2.07 7.27 -7.73
CA ALA A 87 -2.56 6.05 -8.39
C ALA A 87 -3.90 5.62 -7.78
N ARG A 88 -4.77 5.04 -8.61
CA ARG A 88 -6.09 4.50 -8.23
C ARG A 88 -6.21 3.04 -8.61
N GLY A 89 -7.07 2.33 -7.91
CA GLY A 89 -7.38 0.92 -8.11
C GLY A 89 -7.01 0.07 -6.91
N PRO A 90 -7.58 -1.13 -6.78
CA PRO A 90 -7.25 -2.02 -5.69
C PRO A 90 -5.82 -2.55 -5.81
N VAL A 91 -5.22 -2.89 -4.66
CA VAL A 91 -3.96 -3.62 -4.63
C VAL A 91 -4.25 -5.12 -4.84
N ILE A 92 -3.49 -5.78 -5.72
CA ILE A 92 -3.53 -7.23 -5.86
C ILE A 92 -2.66 -7.82 -4.76
N THR A 93 -3.27 -8.62 -3.89
CA THR A 93 -2.58 -9.24 -2.75
C THR A 93 -3.11 -10.65 -2.50
N TRP A 94 -2.34 -11.42 -1.76
CA TRP A 94 -2.67 -12.81 -1.38
C TRP A 94 -2.81 -12.93 0.13
N ALA A 95 -3.30 -14.07 0.58
CA ALA A 95 -3.46 -14.37 2.00
C ALA A 95 -3.17 -15.85 2.27
N SER A 96 -2.13 -16.13 3.04
CA SER A 96 -1.64 -17.49 3.34
C SER A 96 -2.21 -18.11 4.62
N ARG A 97 -2.96 -17.36 5.45
CA ARG A 97 -3.31 -17.75 6.83
C ARG A 97 -4.36 -18.85 6.98
N SER A 98 -5.18 -19.13 5.97
CA SER A 98 -6.17 -20.21 6.00
C SER A 98 -6.55 -20.67 4.60
N ARG A 99 -7.03 -21.93 4.48
CA ARG A 99 -7.46 -22.52 3.19
C ARG A 99 -8.50 -21.66 2.47
N GLY A 100 -9.50 -21.13 3.20
CA GLY A 100 -10.53 -20.26 2.63
C GLY A 100 -9.96 -18.93 2.11
N ARG A 101 -9.03 -18.31 2.85
CA ARG A 101 -8.36 -17.09 2.42
C ARG A 101 -7.41 -17.33 1.24
N ILE A 102 -6.71 -18.47 1.22
CA ILE A 102 -5.90 -18.89 0.06
C ILE A 102 -6.82 -18.98 -1.17
N ALA A 103 -7.90 -19.74 -1.11
CA ALA A 103 -8.82 -19.92 -2.23
C ALA A 103 -9.41 -18.59 -2.72
N SER A 104 -9.90 -17.74 -1.82
CA SER A 104 -10.47 -16.43 -2.18
C SER A 104 -9.45 -15.50 -2.81
N SER A 105 -8.21 -15.47 -2.30
CA SER A 105 -7.15 -14.62 -2.87
C SER A 105 -6.66 -15.13 -4.24
N LEU A 106 -6.66 -16.44 -4.48
CA LEU A 106 -6.38 -17.02 -5.80
C LEU A 106 -7.43 -16.61 -6.84
N VAL A 107 -8.71 -16.66 -6.47
CA VAL A 107 -9.80 -16.22 -7.35
C VAL A 107 -9.69 -14.71 -7.62
N PHE A 108 -9.52 -13.91 -6.54
CA PHE A 108 -9.38 -12.46 -6.67
C PHE A 108 -8.20 -12.09 -7.58
N SER A 109 -7.02 -12.64 -7.34
CA SER A 109 -5.82 -12.32 -8.13
C SER A 109 -5.95 -12.76 -9.60
N ALA A 110 -6.63 -13.89 -9.84
CA ALA A 110 -6.91 -14.37 -11.20
C ALA A 110 -7.82 -13.40 -11.98
N LEU A 111 -8.84 -12.85 -11.34
CA LEU A 111 -9.72 -11.85 -11.95
C LEU A 111 -9.01 -10.49 -12.08
N ALA A 112 -8.36 -10.05 -11.00
CA ALA A 112 -7.73 -8.73 -10.93
C ALA A 112 -6.61 -8.54 -11.96
N ARG A 113 -5.77 -9.54 -12.22
CA ARG A 113 -4.69 -9.42 -13.23
C ARG A 113 -5.19 -9.17 -14.66
N HIS A 114 -6.44 -9.51 -14.95
CA HIS A 114 -7.07 -9.20 -16.24
C HIS A 114 -7.85 -7.89 -16.17
N ALA A 115 -8.66 -7.71 -15.14
CA ALA A 115 -9.51 -6.52 -15.01
C ALA A 115 -8.72 -5.22 -14.81
N LEU A 116 -7.57 -5.30 -14.12
CA LEU A 116 -6.75 -4.13 -13.81
C LEU A 116 -5.62 -3.87 -14.83
N ALA A 117 -5.41 -4.74 -15.79
CA ALA A 117 -4.33 -4.61 -16.78
C ALA A 117 -4.43 -3.34 -17.65
N GLY A 118 -5.60 -2.73 -17.75
CA GLY A 118 -5.81 -1.45 -18.45
C GLY A 118 -5.54 -0.20 -17.63
N LEU A 119 -5.24 -0.33 -16.32
CA LEU A 119 -4.89 0.82 -15.48
C LEU A 119 -3.45 1.27 -15.77
N GLY A 120 -3.17 2.56 -15.72
CA GLY A 120 -1.80 3.09 -15.89
C GLY A 120 -0.84 2.66 -14.76
N VAL A 121 -1.36 2.34 -13.59
CA VAL A 121 -0.60 1.80 -12.45
C VAL A 121 -1.37 0.63 -11.85
N VAL A 122 -0.75 -0.54 -11.80
CA VAL A 122 -1.28 -1.72 -11.11
C VAL A 122 -0.38 -2.01 -9.92
N ARG A 123 -0.99 -2.14 -8.74
CA ARG A 123 -0.27 -2.36 -7.48
C ARG A 123 -0.32 -3.83 -7.08
N VAL A 124 0.82 -4.36 -6.69
CA VAL A 124 0.97 -5.75 -6.24
C VAL A 124 1.67 -5.78 -4.90
N ALA A 125 1.10 -6.47 -3.93
CA ALA A 125 1.69 -6.65 -2.60
C ALA A 125 1.80 -8.15 -2.27
N VAL A 126 3.01 -8.58 -1.93
CA VAL A 126 3.33 -9.95 -1.54
C VAL A 126 3.86 -9.94 -0.12
N HIS A 127 3.32 -10.81 0.74
CA HIS A 127 3.78 -10.96 2.11
C HIS A 127 4.74 -12.15 2.22
N PRO A 128 5.67 -12.17 3.17
CA PRO A 128 6.62 -13.28 3.33
C PRO A 128 5.94 -14.66 3.45
N GLY A 129 4.78 -14.74 4.10
CA GLY A 129 4.02 -15.98 4.21
C GLY A 129 3.41 -16.49 2.89
N ASP A 130 3.20 -15.62 1.92
CA ASP A 130 2.56 -16.01 0.67
C ASP A 130 3.49 -16.86 -0.20
N VAL A 131 4.80 -16.59 -0.16
CA VAL A 131 5.80 -17.33 -0.96
C VAL A 131 6.09 -18.73 -0.41
N THR A 132 5.63 -19.04 0.80
CA THR A 132 5.76 -20.40 1.39
C THR A 132 4.65 -21.35 0.93
N VAL A 133 3.61 -20.85 0.23
CA VAL A 133 2.49 -21.64 -0.26
C VAL A 133 2.61 -21.80 -1.78
N PRO A 134 2.89 -23.01 -2.31
CA PRO A 134 3.18 -23.22 -3.73
C PRO A 134 2.11 -22.69 -4.70
N SER A 135 0.82 -22.85 -4.34
CA SER A 135 -0.28 -22.34 -5.17
C SER A 135 -0.32 -20.80 -5.23
N LEU A 136 0.02 -20.12 -4.13
CA LEU A 136 0.12 -18.66 -4.10
C LEU A 136 1.34 -18.20 -4.89
N LEU A 137 2.50 -18.83 -4.71
CA LEU A 137 3.71 -18.51 -5.46
C LEU A 137 3.47 -18.62 -6.96
N THR A 138 2.85 -19.71 -7.43
CA THR A 138 2.46 -19.86 -8.84
C THR A 138 1.51 -18.75 -9.32
N SER A 139 0.56 -18.32 -8.47
CA SER A 139 -0.37 -17.24 -8.80
C SER A 139 0.34 -15.89 -8.86
N ILE A 140 1.30 -15.63 -7.97
CA ILE A 140 2.14 -14.44 -7.95
C ILE A 140 2.93 -14.34 -9.26
N ASP A 141 3.66 -15.40 -9.63
CA ASP A 141 4.46 -15.45 -10.86
C ASP A 141 3.61 -15.19 -12.12
N ARG A 142 2.45 -15.85 -12.21
CA ARG A 142 1.51 -15.64 -13.33
C ARG A 142 0.99 -14.21 -13.37
N THR A 143 0.73 -13.60 -12.23
CA THR A 143 0.21 -12.25 -12.15
C THR A 143 1.29 -11.24 -12.56
N ILE A 144 2.49 -11.34 -12.02
CA ILE A 144 3.62 -10.48 -12.36
C ILE A 144 3.97 -10.65 -13.83
N GLY A 145 4.13 -11.88 -14.31
CA GLY A 145 4.44 -12.16 -15.72
C GLY A 145 3.40 -11.61 -16.70
N ARG A 146 2.11 -11.64 -16.34
CA ARG A 146 1.05 -11.04 -17.16
C ARG A 146 1.13 -9.51 -17.16
N LEU A 147 1.35 -8.89 -16.02
CA LEU A 147 1.41 -7.43 -15.92
C LEU A 147 2.64 -6.87 -16.64
N LEU A 148 3.78 -7.53 -16.57
CA LEU A 148 5.02 -7.12 -17.24
C LEU A 148 4.92 -7.13 -18.77
N GLN A 149 3.89 -7.72 -19.36
CA GLN A 149 3.64 -7.63 -20.80
C GLN A 149 3.20 -6.22 -21.25
N SER A 150 2.65 -5.42 -20.33
CA SER A 150 2.10 -4.08 -20.61
C SER A 150 2.55 -2.99 -19.64
N HIS A 151 3.24 -3.35 -18.56
CA HIS A 151 3.71 -2.43 -17.54
C HIS A 151 5.19 -2.61 -17.26
N GLN A 152 5.85 -1.54 -16.82
CA GLN A 152 7.18 -1.61 -16.25
C GLN A 152 7.09 -1.76 -14.72
N ALA A 153 7.99 -2.59 -14.16
CA ALA A 153 8.16 -2.63 -12.71
C ALA A 153 8.71 -1.28 -12.21
N GLY A 154 8.12 -0.76 -11.15
CA GLY A 154 8.50 0.52 -10.55
C GLY A 154 8.27 0.53 -9.05
N ARG A 155 8.79 1.54 -8.39
CA ARG A 155 8.59 1.80 -6.96
C ARG A 155 7.53 2.89 -6.77
N TYR A 156 6.88 2.93 -5.62
CA TYR A 156 5.94 4.01 -5.31
C TYR A 156 6.58 5.40 -5.39
N ALA A 157 7.87 5.53 -5.04
CA ALA A 157 8.60 6.78 -5.18
C ALA A 157 8.64 7.30 -6.62
N ASP A 158 8.60 6.41 -7.62
CA ASP A 158 8.64 6.80 -9.02
C ASP A 158 7.36 7.56 -9.45
N LEU A 159 6.23 7.35 -8.75
CA LEU A 159 4.99 8.09 -8.97
C LEU A 159 5.10 9.60 -8.65
N LEU A 160 6.06 9.99 -7.81
CA LEU A 160 6.32 11.38 -7.48
C LEU A 160 6.96 12.12 -8.66
N PHE A 161 7.85 11.48 -9.39
CA PHE A 161 8.50 12.06 -10.58
C PHE A 161 7.51 12.26 -11.73
N ASP A 162 6.56 11.34 -11.92
CA ASP A 162 5.50 11.49 -12.93
C ASP A 162 4.55 12.66 -12.61
N ARG A 163 4.30 12.93 -11.32
CA ARG A 163 3.54 14.09 -10.87
C ARG A 163 4.21 15.39 -11.27
N ASP A 164 5.51 15.48 -11.02
CA ASP A 164 6.25 16.70 -11.30
C ASP A 164 6.37 16.95 -12.81
N ARG A 165 6.61 15.92 -13.62
CA ARG A 165 6.56 16.01 -15.07
C ARG A 165 5.23 16.56 -15.61
N LYS A 166 4.10 16.09 -15.08
CA LYS A 166 2.76 16.58 -15.48
C LYS A 166 2.53 18.04 -15.09
N LYS A 167 3.06 18.50 -13.93
CA LYS A 167 2.97 19.90 -13.50
C LYS A 167 3.71 20.83 -14.47
N TYR A 168 4.92 20.46 -14.90
CA TYR A 168 5.70 21.28 -15.84
C TYR A 168 5.11 21.32 -17.25
N ALA A 169 4.49 20.23 -17.72
CA ALA A 169 3.84 20.18 -19.03
C ALA A 169 2.60 21.08 -19.14
N THR A 170 1.88 21.31 -18.03
CA THR A 170 0.69 22.19 -17.99
C THR A 170 1.00 23.68 -17.84
N HIS A 171 2.26 24.07 -17.59
CA HIS A 171 2.67 25.47 -17.46
C HIS A 171 3.39 26.01 -18.72
N CYS A 172 3.60 25.19 -19.73
CA CYS A 172 4.25 25.55 -21.01
C CYS A 172 3.27 25.51 -22.22
N GLY A 173 1.96 25.53 -21.97
CA GLY A 173 0.93 25.56 -23.02
C GLY A 173 0.14 26.87 -23.00
#